data_cfb824c690f4825fd0a246a6ac7a7a0f
#
_entry.id   cfb824c690f4825fd0a246a6ac7a7a0f
#
_cell.length_a   1.000
_cell.length_b   1.000
_cell.length_c   1.000
_cell.angle_alpha   90.00
_cell.angle_beta   90.00
_cell.angle_gamma   90.00
#
_symmetry.space_group_name_H-M   'P 1'
#
loop_
_entity.id
_entity.type
_entity.pdbx_description
1 polymer ?
#
loop_
_entity_poly.entity_id
_entity_poly.type
_entity_poly.pdbx_seq_one_letter_code
_entity_poly.pdbx_strand_id
1 'polypeptide(L)'
;MSTAKVNTVTGPLSPDDLGATLMHEHIVFGYAGWYGDVTCAPDHREDSLKIGLGVMEDIKKYGIKTFVDATPNDSGHDPLLLKEISEKSGVNIVCATGYYYEDMGAPAYFKSRRAYGGAQEEIYEMFMREITVGIGNTGVRAGVIKLASSKDVITDYETLFFKAAAKAQKETGIPIITHTQNGTMGPQQAKLLIDEGA
;
A
#
# COMPACT_ATOMS: atom_id res chain seq x y z
N MET A 1 -15.03 23.50 5.49
CA MET A 1 -14.92 22.03 5.38
C MET A 1 -13.82 21.72 4.39
N SER A 2 -12.94 20.80 4.69
CA SER A 2 -11.85 20.40 3.76
C SER A 2 -12.46 19.82 2.48
N THR A 3 -11.96 20.24 1.32
CA THR A 3 -12.28 19.63 0.02
C THR A 3 -11.48 18.35 -0.21
N ALA A 4 -10.49 18.06 0.66
CA ALA A 4 -9.68 16.87 0.59
C ALA A 4 -10.54 15.60 0.77
N LYS A 5 -10.22 14.56 0.03
CA LYS A 5 -10.85 13.25 0.12
C LYS A 5 -9.79 12.19 0.30
N VAL A 6 -10.12 11.15 1.08
CA VAL A 6 -9.31 9.96 1.24
C VAL A 6 -9.93 8.85 0.41
N ASN A 7 -9.15 8.23 -0.46
CA ASN A 7 -9.62 7.06 -1.20
C ASN A 7 -9.77 5.87 -0.24
N THR A 8 -10.96 5.31 -0.17
CA THR A 8 -11.22 4.01 0.46
C THR A 8 -11.60 2.99 -0.61
N VAL A 9 -11.57 1.73 -0.28
CA VAL A 9 -11.92 0.65 -1.22
C VAL A 9 -13.37 0.71 -1.72
N THR A 10 -14.24 1.44 -0.99
CA THR A 10 -15.66 1.66 -1.36
C THR A 10 -15.92 3.04 -1.96
N GLY A 11 -14.89 3.86 -2.10
CA GLY A 11 -14.97 5.21 -2.69
C GLY A 11 -14.34 6.29 -1.80
N PRO A 12 -14.34 7.54 -2.27
CA PRO A 12 -13.71 8.65 -1.54
C PRO A 12 -14.53 9.07 -0.33
N LEU A 13 -13.86 9.22 0.83
CA LEU A 13 -14.44 9.62 2.11
C LEU A 13 -13.88 10.97 2.57
N SER A 14 -14.64 11.74 3.34
CA SER A 14 -14.11 12.92 4.03
C SER A 14 -13.14 12.48 5.15
N PRO A 15 -12.03 13.20 5.36
CA PRO A 15 -11.15 12.93 6.51
C PRO A 15 -11.91 12.96 7.86
N ASP A 16 -12.92 13.81 7.98
CA ASP A 16 -13.73 13.93 9.19
C ASP A 16 -14.57 12.67 9.49
N ASP A 17 -14.81 11.84 8.47
CA ASP A 17 -15.62 10.62 8.57
C ASP A 17 -14.79 9.35 8.86
N LEU A 18 -13.44 9.44 8.80
CA LEU A 18 -12.56 8.29 9.06
C LEU A 18 -12.67 7.77 10.49
N GLY A 19 -12.82 8.68 11.47
CA GLY A 19 -12.86 8.30 12.88
C GLY A 19 -11.55 7.70 13.40
N ALA A 20 -11.64 6.92 14.47
CA ALA A 20 -10.47 6.22 15.01
C ALA A 20 -9.94 5.20 13.98
N THR A 21 -8.64 5.28 13.70
CA THR A 21 -8.02 4.62 12.55
C THR A 21 -6.82 3.79 12.98
N LEU A 22 -6.79 2.52 12.58
CA LEU A 22 -5.57 1.69 12.58
C LEU A 22 -4.77 2.01 11.32
N MET A 23 -3.56 2.54 11.49
CA MET A 23 -2.84 3.18 10.38
C MET A 23 -1.93 2.24 9.60
N HIS A 24 -1.63 1.04 10.08
CA HIS A 24 -0.67 0.16 9.42
C HIS A 24 -0.95 -1.30 9.77
N GLU A 25 -1.81 -1.93 8.99
CA GLU A 25 -2.29 -3.28 9.20
C GLU A 25 -2.26 -4.09 7.91
N HIS A 26 -2.52 -5.39 8.00
CA HIS A 26 -2.57 -6.30 6.85
C HIS A 26 -3.66 -7.36 7.06
N ILE A 27 -4.56 -7.52 6.11
CA ILE A 27 -5.52 -8.63 6.09
C ILE A 27 -4.88 -9.89 5.54
N VAL A 28 -4.18 -9.75 4.42
CA VAL A 28 -3.38 -10.83 3.81
C VAL A 28 -1.98 -10.29 3.59
N PHE A 29 -1.00 -11.07 3.99
CA PHE A 29 0.40 -10.75 3.71
C PHE A 29 1.15 -12.02 3.31
N GLY A 30 1.85 -11.96 2.19
CA GLY A 30 2.75 -12.99 1.71
C GLY A 30 3.96 -12.38 1.01
N TYR A 31 5.11 -13.02 1.12
CA TYR A 31 6.30 -12.55 0.43
C TYR A 31 6.15 -12.65 -1.10
N ALA A 32 6.82 -11.75 -1.82
CA ALA A 32 6.74 -11.67 -3.26
C ALA A 32 7.06 -13.00 -3.93
N GLY A 33 6.23 -13.38 -4.92
CA GLY A 33 6.37 -14.62 -5.67
C GLY A 33 5.49 -15.78 -5.19
N TRP A 34 4.99 -15.76 -3.95
CA TRP A 34 4.15 -16.87 -3.47
C TRP A 34 2.86 -17.05 -4.26
N TYR A 35 2.28 -15.99 -4.80
CA TYR A 35 1.11 -16.07 -5.69
C TYR A 35 1.38 -16.74 -7.04
N GLY A 36 2.63 -16.70 -7.50
CA GLY A 36 3.00 -17.34 -8.75
C GLY A 36 3.25 -18.85 -8.63
N ASP A 37 3.34 -19.37 -7.41
CA ASP A 37 3.55 -20.78 -7.16
C ASP A 37 2.22 -21.48 -6.90
N VAL A 38 1.84 -22.39 -7.82
CA VAL A 38 0.54 -23.10 -7.75
C VAL A 38 0.43 -24.07 -6.57
N THR A 39 1.54 -24.38 -5.91
CA THR A 39 1.57 -25.25 -4.73
C THR A 39 1.50 -24.43 -3.45
N CYS A 40 2.24 -23.32 -3.39
CA CYS A 40 2.35 -22.48 -2.21
C CYS A 40 1.30 -21.38 -2.17
N ALA A 41 0.81 -20.93 -3.34
CA ALA A 41 -0.25 -19.93 -3.41
C ALA A 41 -1.55 -20.55 -2.91
N PRO A 42 -2.08 -20.12 -1.77
CA PRO A 42 -3.32 -20.64 -1.28
C PRO A 42 -4.50 -20.09 -2.08
N ASP A 43 -5.40 -20.97 -2.47
CA ASP A 43 -6.75 -20.57 -2.86
C ASP A 43 -7.59 -20.41 -1.57
N HIS A 44 -7.24 -19.41 -0.76
CA HIS A 44 -7.84 -19.20 0.57
C HIS A 44 -8.65 -17.91 0.64
N ARG A 45 -9.19 -17.46 -0.48
CA ARG A 45 -9.98 -16.22 -0.49
C ARG A 45 -11.16 -16.27 0.48
N GLU A 46 -11.84 -17.41 0.58
CA GLU A 46 -12.96 -17.58 1.52
C GLU A 46 -12.50 -17.54 2.97
N ASP A 47 -11.39 -18.19 3.29
CA ASP A 47 -10.81 -18.15 4.63
C ASP A 47 -10.32 -16.73 4.99
N SER A 48 -9.65 -16.06 4.04
CA SER A 48 -9.21 -14.68 4.22
C SER A 48 -10.37 -13.72 4.43
N LEU A 49 -11.48 -13.90 3.71
CA LEU A 49 -12.71 -13.14 3.91
C LEU A 49 -13.28 -13.37 5.31
N LYS A 50 -13.39 -14.62 5.73
CA LYS A 50 -13.93 -14.98 7.05
C LYS A 50 -13.08 -14.41 8.18
N ILE A 51 -11.75 -14.54 8.08
CA ILE A 51 -10.80 -13.99 9.06
C ILE A 51 -10.90 -12.46 9.07
N GLY A 52 -10.87 -11.84 7.89
CA GLY A 52 -10.97 -10.39 7.77
C GLY A 52 -12.25 -9.83 8.38
N LEU A 53 -13.39 -10.47 8.16
CA LEU A 53 -14.65 -10.07 8.80
C LEU A 53 -14.59 -10.22 10.33
N GLY A 54 -13.98 -11.29 10.84
CA GLY A 54 -13.75 -11.46 12.28
C GLY A 54 -12.89 -10.35 12.87
N VAL A 55 -11.81 -9.97 12.20
CA VAL A 55 -10.96 -8.84 12.61
C VAL A 55 -11.76 -7.54 12.64
N MET A 56 -12.59 -7.26 11.62
CA MET A 56 -13.41 -6.06 11.60
C MET A 56 -14.43 -6.03 12.76
N GLU A 57 -15.04 -7.17 13.08
CA GLU A 57 -15.93 -7.26 14.24
C GLU A 57 -15.20 -6.97 15.57
N ASP A 58 -13.95 -7.44 15.69
CA ASP A 58 -13.17 -7.21 16.90
C ASP A 58 -12.74 -5.75 17.05
N ILE A 59 -12.22 -5.12 16.02
CA ILE A 59 -11.77 -3.72 16.11
C ILE A 59 -12.93 -2.75 16.34
N LYS A 60 -14.12 -3.05 15.83
CA LYS A 60 -15.36 -2.25 16.10
C LYS A 60 -15.67 -2.17 17.59
N LYS A 61 -15.38 -3.22 18.38
CA LYS A 61 -15.58 -3.22 19.84
C LYS A 61 -14.76 -2.15 20.56
N TYR A 62 -13.67 -1.71 19.93
CA TYR A 62 -12.79 -0.65 20.42
C TYR A 62 -13.08 0.72 19.78
N GLY A 63 -14.17 0.84 19.03
CA GLY A 63 -14.57 2.09 18.37
C GLY A 63 -13.76 2.45 17.13
N ILE A 64 -12.96 1.52 16.61
CA ILE A 64 -12.21 1.71 15.35
C ILE A 64 -13.20 1.76 14.19
N LYS A 65 -13.07 2.77 13.34
CA LYS A 65 -13.94 2.99 12.17
C LYS A 65 -13.21 2.80 10.84
N THR A 66 -11.89 2.94 10.84
CA THR A 66 -11.07 2.85 9.63
C THR A 66 -9.85 1.97 9.87
N PHE A 67 -9.54 1.19 8.84
CA PHE A 67 -8.41 0.26 8.78
C PHE A 67 -7.58 0.59 7.54
N VAL A 68 -6.30 0.87 7.72
CA VAL A 68 -5.38 1.10 6.60
C VAL A 68 -4.62 -0.19 6.34
N ASP A 69 -4.99 -0.87 5.26
CA ASP A 69 -4.26 -2.03 4.77
C ASP A 69 -3.04 -1.56 3.97
N ALA A 70 -1.87 -1.63 4.62
CA ALA A 70 -0.61 -1.19 4.06
C ALA A 70 0.11 -2.30 3.25
N THR A 71 -0.61 -3.33 2.81
CA THR A 71 -0.05 -4.41 2.01
C THR A 71 0.35 -3.90 0.62
N PRO A 72 1.63 -3.98 0.24
CA PRO A 72 2.09 -3.53 -1.07
C PRO A 72 1.72 -4.51 -2.18
N ASN A 73 1.83 -4.06 -3.42
CA ASN A 73 1.40 -4.77 -4.62
C ASN A 73 2.03 -6.16 -4.78
N ASP A 74 3.24 -6.35 -4.26
CA ASP A 74 4.02 -7.58 -4.35
C ASP A 74 3.87 -8.54 -3.14
N SER A 75 3.02 -8.18 -2.17
CA SER A 75 2.95 -8.91 -0.89
C SER A 75 1.54 -9.41 -0.54
N GLY A 76 0.76 -9.77 -1.52
CA GLY A 76 -0.57 -10.35 -1.27
C GLY A 76 -1.74 -9.38 -1.37
N HIS A 77 -1.54 -8.27 -2.03
CA HIS A 77 -2.53 -7.22 -2.18
C HIS A 77 -3.75 -7.67 -2.98
N ASP A 78 -4.93 -7.70 -2.36
CA ASP A 78 -6.22 -8.02 -3.01
C ASP A 78 -7.26 -6.92 -2.74
N PRO A 79 -7.36 -5.90 -3.61
CA PRO A 79 -8.29 -4.79 -3.45
C PRO A 79 -9.77 -5.21 -3.45
N LEU A 80 -10.12 -6.28 -4.17
CA LEU A 80 -11.51 -6.76 -4.23
C LEU A 80 -11.91 -7.49 -2.94
N LEU A 81 -10.99 -8.24 -2.33
CA LEU A 81 -11.21 -8.82 -1.01
C LEU A 81 -11.41 -7.73 0.05
N LEU A 82 -10.53 -6.72 0.06
CA LEU A 82 -10.64 -5.60 0.98
C LEU A 82 -11.96 -4.84 0.81
N LYS A 83 -12.39 -4.63 -0.44
CA LYS A 83 -13.67 -4.02 -0.76
C LYS A 83 -14.84 -4.83 -0.20
N GLU A 84 -14.85 -6.14 -0.44
CA GLU A 84 -15.90 -7.03 0.08
C GLU A 84 -15.96 -7.04 1.61
N ILE A 85 -14.80 -7.06 2.29
CA ILE A 85 -14.73 -6.96 3.75
C ILE A 85 -15.30 -5.62 4.23
N SER A 86 -14.93 -4.51 3.59
CA SER A 86 -15.43 -3.17 3.94
C SER A 86 -16.95 -3.08 3.79
N GLU A 87 -17.48 -3.53 2.65
CA GLU A 87 -18.93 -3.52 2.36
C GLU A 87 -19.74 -4.37 3.37
N LYS A 88 -19.22 -5.55 3.74
CA LYS A 88 -19.92 -6.44 4.67
C LYS A 88 -19.80 -6.03 6.13
N SER A 89 -18.68 -5.44 6.54
CA SER A 89 -18.42 -5.07 7.93
C SER A 89 -18.87 -3.67 8.30
N GLY A 90 -18.95 -2.77 7.31
CA GLY A 90 -19.17 -1.34 7.52
C GLY A 90 -17.94 -0.59 8.04
N VAL A 91 -16.77 -1.23 8.12
CA VAL A 91 -15.51 -0.58 8.46
C VAL A 91 -14.89 0.01 7.18
N ASN A 92 -14.46 1.28 7.22
CA ASN A 92 -13.76 1.87 6.10
C ASN A 92 -12.39 1.20 5.94
N ILE A 93 -12.03 0.80 4.73
CA ILE A 93 -10.69 0.26 4.44
C ILE A 93 -10.01 1.15 3.42
N VAL A 94 -8.80 1.60 3.75
CA VAL A 94 -7.89 2.30 2.84
C VAL A 94 -6.85 1.28 2.40
N CYS A 95 -6.67 1.08 1.09
CA CYS A 95 -5.65 0.19 0.57
C CYS A 95 -4.44 0.96 0.04
N ALA A 96 -3.30 0.29 0.00
CA ALA A 96 -2.06 0.86 -0.48
C ALA A 96 -1.83 0.62 -1.98
N THR A 97 -0.96 1.41 -2.59
CA THR A 97 -0.09 1.07 -3.73
C THR A 97 1.34 1.05 -3.25
N GLY A 98 2.24 0.38 -3.90
CA GLY A 98 3.65 0.40 -3.52
C GLY A 98 4.32 -0.97 -3.55
N TYR A 99 5.55 -1.00 -3.05
CA TYR A 99 6.36 -2.21 -3.06
C TYR A 99 7.13 -2.40 -1.76
N TYR A 100 7.47 -3.68 -1.49
CA TYR A 100 8.27 -4.06 -0.34
C TYR A 100 9.77 -3.80 -0.57
N TYR A 101 10.61 -4.06 0.41
CA TYR A 101 12.06 -3.80 0.27
C TYR A 101 12.74 -4.82 -0.65
N GLU A 102 13.91 -4.47 -1.15
CA GLU A 102 14.55 -5.14 -2.29
C GLU A 102 14.83 -6.63 -2.09
N ASP A 103 15.28 -7.05 -0.90
CA ASP A 103 15.66 -8.44 -0.65
C ASP A 103 14.46 -9.41 -0.60
N MET A 104 13.29 -8.93 -0.21
CA MET A 104 12.12 -9.77 0.04
C MET A 104 10.92 -9.45 -0.83
N GLY A 105 11.07 -8.50 -1.72
CA GLY A 105 10.02 -8.06 -2.62
C GLY A 105 10.63 -7.45 -3.86
N ALA A 106 10.05 -6.32 -4.26
CA ALA A 106 10.50 -5.47 -5.34
C ALA A 106 10.64 -6.23 -6.69
N PRO A 107 9.73 -6.02 -7.64
CA PRO A 107 9.61 -6.86 -8.81
C PRO A 107 10.86 -6.82 -9.69
N ALA A 108 11.31 -7.97 -10.14
CA ALA A 108 12.40 -8.12 -11.08
C ALA A 108 12.19 -7.30 -12.37
N TYR A 109 10.93 -7.00 -12.70
CA TYR A 109 10.57 -6.14 -13.83
C TYR A 109 11.26 -4.78 -13.76
N PHE A 110 11.13 -4.05 -12.65
CA PHE A 110 11.76 -2.73 -12.52
C PHE A 110 13.28 -2.80 -12.41
N LYS A 111 13.85 -3.92 -11.91
CA LYS A 111 15.31 -4.15 -11.98
C LYS A 111 15.78 -4.22 -13.43
N SER A 112 15.06 -4.93 -14.27
CA SER A 112 15.31 -4.98 -15.72
C SER A 112 15.13 -3.59 -16.35
N ARG A 113 14.02 -2.90 -16.04
CA ARG A 113 13.77 -1.56 -16.57
C ARG A 113 14.82 -0.54 -16.15
N ARG A 114 15.36 -0.63 -14.93
CA ARG A 114 16.49 0.20 -14.48
C ARG A 114 17.71 0.07 -15.39
N ALA A 115 18.02 -1.13 -15.85
CA ALA A 115 19.17 -1.37 -16.74
C ALA A 115 19.02 -0.68 -18.11
N TYR A 116 17.78 -0.46 -18.56
CA TYR A 116 17.47 0.21 -19.84
C TYR A 116 17.05 1.69 -19.68
N GLY A 117 16.98 2.19 -18.45
CA GLY A 117 16.46 3.53 -18.13
C GLY A 117 14.93 3.55 -18.03
N GLY A 118 14.39 4.60 -17.41
CA GLY A 118 12.94 4.83 -17.33
C GLY A 118 12.21 4.17 -16.14
N ALA A 119 12.86 3.33 -15.34
CA ALA A 119 12.20 2.63 -14.23
C ALA A 119 11.51 3.58 -13.23
N GLN A 120 12.14 4.68 -12.85
CA GLN A 120 11.56 5.62 -11.90
C GLN A 120 10.28 6.26 -12.43
N GLU A 121 10.24 6.65 -13.72
CA GLU A 121 9.05 7.23 -14.33
C GLU A 121 7.92 6.20 -14.45
N GLU A 122 8.21 4.97 -14.85
CA GLU A 122 7.22 3.90 -14.88
C GLU A 122 6.62 3.59 -13.50
N ILE A 123 7.44 3.62 -12.43
CA ILE A 123 6.98 3.47 -11.05
C ILE A 123 6.03 4.63 -10.68
N TYR A 124 6.41 5.86 -11.02
CA TYR A 124 5.58 7.03 -10.77
C TYR A 124 4.24 6.95 -11.54
N GLU A 125 4.27 6.61 -12.82
CA GLU A 125 3.06 6.45 -13.64
C GLU A 125 2.13 5.37 -13.07
N MET A 126 2.68 4.27 -12.58
CA MET A 126 1.92 3.22 -11.90
C MET A 126 1.27 3.76 -10.62
N PHE A 127 2.01 4.46 -9.76
CA PHE A 127 1.43 5.09 -8.56
C PHE A 127 0.29 6.03 -8.92
N MET A 128 0.52 6.93 -9.88
CA MET A 128 -0.50 7.88 -10.32
C MET A 128 -1.75 7.19 -10.86
N ARG A 129 -1.58 6.12 -11.66
CA ARG A 129 -2.71 5.34 -12.16
C ARG A 129 -3.52 4.70 -11.01
N GLU A 130 -2.85 4.07 -10.06
CA GLU A 130 -3.52 3.37 -8.95
C GLU A 130 -4.19 4.34 -7.97
N ILE A 131 -3.65 5.54 -7.81
CA ILE A 131 -4.23 6.60 -6.97
C ILE A 131 -5.43 7.29 -7.66
N THR A 132 -5.34 7.55 -8.96
CA THR A 132 -6.32 8.42 -9.65
C THR A 132 -7.36 7.66 -10.47
N VAL A 133 -7.01 6.49 -11.01
CA VAL A 133 -7.87 5.67 -11.87
C VAL A 133 -8.33 4.41 -11.13
N GLY A 134 -7.38 3.59 -10.68
CA GLY A 134 -7.63 2.36 -9.93
C GLY A 134 -6.55 1.30 -10.10
N ILE A 135 -6.48 0.42 -9.13
CA ILE A 135 -5.56 -0.72 -9.07
C ILE A 135 -6.04 -1.78 -10.07
N GLY A 136 -5.21 -2.08 -11.06
CA GLY A 136 -5.61 -2.98 -12.14
C GLY A 136 -6.91 -2.55 -12.81
N ASN A 137 -7.87 -3.47 -12.91
CA ASN A 137 -9.21 -3.22 -13.46
C ASN A 137 -10.30 -3.26 -12.37
N THR A 138 -9.93 -3.11 -11.10
CA THR A 138 -10.86 -3.23 -9.96
C THR A 138 -11.73 -2.00 -9.75
N GLY A 139 -11.32 -0.83 -10.24
CA GLY A 139 -11.92 0.46 -9.92
C GLY A 139 -11.63 0.95 -8.49
N VAL A 140 -10.95 0.15 -7.66
CA VAL A 140 -10.49 0.55 -6.32
C VAL A 140 -9.25 1.41 -6.45
N ARG A 141 -9.25 2.58 -5.82
CA ARG A 141 -8.11 3.50 -5.83
C ARG A 141 -7.34 3.43 -4.53
N ALA A 142 -6.01 3.46 -4.63
CA ALA A 142 -5.14 3.51 -3.47
C ALA A 142 -5.34 4.82 -2.69
N GLY A 143 -5.34 4.72 -1.36
CA GLY A 143 -5.43 5.87 -0.45
C GLY A 143 -4.12 6.18 0.28
N VAL A 144 -3.11 5.31 0.16
CA VAL A 144 -1.75 5.50 0.67
C VAL A 144 -0.72 4.90 -0.29
N ILE A 145 0.52 5.41 -0.25
CA ILE A 145 1.67 4.77 -0.91
C ILE A 145 2.46 4.01 0.14
N LYS A 146 2.72 2.72 -0.08
CA LYS A 146 3.56 1.89 0.75
C LYS A 146 4.98 1.80 0.19
N LEU A 147 5.95 2.15 1.02
CA LEU A 147 7.37 1.98 0.73
C LEU A 147 8.02 1.11 1.79
N ALA A 148 9.23 0.69 1.52
CA ALA A 148 10.07 -0.06 2.45
C ALA A 148 11.55 0.17 2.17
N SER A 149 12.39 0.01 3.19
CA SER A 149 13.84 -0.07 3.00
C SER A 149 14.42 -1.31 3.66
N SER A 150 15.52 -1.78 3.09
CA SER A 150 16.32 -2.89 3.60
C SER A 150 16.97 -2.54 4.93
N LYS A 151 17.45 -3.57 5.62
CA LYS A 151 18.16 -3.40 6.90
C LYS A 151 19.44 -2.59 6.69
N ASP A 152 19.62 -1.56 7.50
CA ASP A 152 20.81 -0.68 7.55
C ASP A 152 21.15 0.05 6.23
N VAL A 153 20.24 0.01 5.22
CA VAL A 153 20.44 0.69 3.94
C VAL A 153 19.12 1.02 3.25
N ILE A 154 19.08 2.15 2.54
CA ILE A 154 18.14 2.39 1.44
C ILE A 154 18.92 2.13 0.16
N THR A 155 18.62 1.04 -0.55
CA THR A 155 19.38 0.70 -1.75
C THR A 155 19.13 1.70 -2.88
N ASP A 156 20.02 1.73 -3.88
CA ASP A 156 19.78 2.53 -5.09
C ASP A 156 18.47 2.13 -5.80
N TYR A 157 18.07 0.87 -5.67
CA TYR A 157 16.84 0.38 -6.25
C TYR A 157 15.62 0.88 -5.48
N GLU A 158 15.64 0.79 -4.15
CA GLU A 158 14.60 1.32 -3.28
C GLU A 158 14.46 2.83 -3.44
N THR A 159 15.56 3.54 -3.62
CA THR A 159 15.57 5.00 -3.86
C THR A 159 14.69 5.41 -5.05
N LEU A 160 14.57 4.58 -6.10
CA LEU A 160 13.68 4.86 -7.23
C LEU A 160 12.22 4.97 -6.79
N PHE A 161 11.79 4.07 -5.90
CA PHE A 161 10.42 4.07 -5.37
C PHE A 161 10.16 5.26 -4.45
N PHE A 162 11.13 5.61 -3.58
CA PHE A 162 11.02 6.79 -2.73
C PHE A 162 10.88 8.08 -3.55
N LYS A 163 11.68 8.26 -4.59
CA LYS A 163 11.63 9.43 -5.48
C LYS A 163 10.32 9.49 -6.26
N ALA A 164 9.89 8.36 -6.82
CA ALA A 164 8.61 8.27 -7.52
C ALA A 164 7.43 8.57 -6.59
N ALA A 165 7.46 8.06 -5.36
CA ALA A 165 6.43 8.30 -4.36
C ALA A 165 6.39 9.77 -3.90
N ALA A 166 7.54 10.40 -3.68
CA ALA A 166 7.61 11.83 -3.34
C ALA A 166 6.99 12.69 -4.46
N LYS A 167 7.28 12.37 -5.73
CA LYS A 167 6.67 13.04 -6.88
C LYS A 167 5.14 12.87 -6.88
N ALA A 168 4.65 11.65 -6.70
CA ALA A 168 3.21 11.37 -6.65
C ALA A 168 2.52 12.04 -5.47
N GLN A 169 3.16 12.05 -4.29
CA GLN A 169 2.66 12.70 -3.09
C GLN A 169 2.47 14.22 -3.30
N LYS A 170 3.44 14.89 -3.89
CA LYS A 170 3.35 16.33 -4.18
C LYS A 170 2.16 16.69 -5.08
N GLU A 171 1.83 15.83 -6.03
CA GLU A 171 0.76 16.08 -6.98
C GLU A 171 -0.62 15.70 -6.44
N THR A 172 -0.69 14.70 -5.56
CA THR A 172 -1.97 14.13 -5.11
C THR A 172 -2.30 14.45 -3.66
N GLY A 173 -1.31 14.80 -2.84
CA GLY A 173 -1.45 14.93 -1.39
C GLY A 173 -1.64 13.58 -0.66
N ILE A 174 -1.47 12.45 -1.35
CA ILE A 174 -1.62 11.12 -0.75
C ILE A 174 -0.54 10.87 0.31
N PRO A 175 -0.87 10.30 1.48
CA PRO A 175 0.14 9.98 2.49
C PRO A 175 1.03 8.81 2.07
N ILE A 176 2.27 8.81 2.58
CA ILE A 176 3.25 7.75 2.41
C ILE A 176 3.41 7.02 3.74
N ILE A 177 3.31 5.70 3.72
CA ILE A 177 3.59 4.80 4.86
C ILE A 177 4.82 3.98 4.52
N THR A 178 5.73 3.82 5.49
CA THR A 178 6.97 3.08 5.26
C THR A 178 7.15 1.91 6.22
N HIS A 179 7.82 0.87 5.74
CA HIS A 179 8.41 -0.19 6.55
C HIS A 179 9.90 0.08 6.76
N THR A 180 10.36 -0.14 7.96
CA THR A 180 11.77 -0.04 8.36
C THR A 180 12.27 -1.41 8.78
N GLN A 181 13.03 -2.08 7.92
CA GLN A 181 13.49 -3.43 8.23
C GLN A 181 14.36 -3.45 9.49
N ASN A 182 13.96 -4.28 10.47
CA ASN A 182 14.58 -4.34 11.81
C ASN A 182 14.62 -2.98 12.56
N GLY A 183 13.70 -2.05 12.25
CA GLY A 183 13.66 -0.73 12.87
C GLY A 183 14.78 0.21 12.42
N THR A 184 15.47 -0.09 11.31
CA THR A 184 16.58 0.73 10.80
C THR A 184 16.11 1.69 9.70
N MET A 185 16.88 2.72 9.38
CA MET A 185 16.71 3.66 8.26
C MET A 185 15.50 4.62 8.33
N GLY A 186 14.68 4.62 9.38
CA GLY A 186 13.53 5.52 9.47
C GLY A 186 13.87 7.02 9.28
N PRO A 187 14.85 7.59 10.01
CA PRO A 187 15.28 8.98 9.79
C PRO A 187 15.78 9.24 8.37
N GLN A 188 16.50 8.30 7.78
CA GLN A 188 17.02 8.41 6.41
C GLN A 188 15.91 8.35 5.36
N GLN A 189 14.88 7.51 5.56
CA GLN A 189 13.69 7.49 4.72
C GLN A 189 12.97 8.85 4.76
N ALA A 190 12.74 9.39 5.97
CA ALA A 190 12.11 10.68 6.14
C ALA A 190 12.94 11.81 5.47
N LYS A 191 14.26 11.80 5.68
CA LYS A 191 15.14 12.77 5.03
C LYS A 191 15.06 12.69 3.52
N LEU A 192 15.13 11.49 2.94
CA LEU A 192 15.03 11.30 1.49
C LEU A 192 13.72 11.87 0.93
N LEU A 193 12.59 11.58 1.57
CA LEU A 193 11.29 12.10 1.15
C LEU A 193 11.21 13.62 1.24
N ILE A 194 11.72 14.22 2.33
CA ILE A 194 11.78 15.68 2.51
C ILE A 194 12.70 16.33 1.46
N ASP A 195 13.88 15.76 1.21
CA ASP A 195 14.82 16.28 0.20
C ASP A 195 14.21 16.25 -1.22
N GLU A 196 13.34 15.26 -1.51
CA GLU A 196 12.58 15.17 -2.75
C GLU A 196 11.30 16.05 -2.75
N GLY A 197 10.99 16.70 -1.62
CA GLY A 197 9.93 17.71 -1.48
C GLY A 197 8.55 17.16 -1.15
N ALA A 198 8.46 15.95 -0.57
CA ALA A 198 7.22 15.39 -0.06
C ALA A 198 6.82 16.00 1.29
#